data_8d32cfaf52a80dce1e44240b7358ec49
#
_entry.id   8d32cfaf52a80dce1e44240b7358ec49
#
_cell.length_a   1.000
_cell.length_b   1.000
_cell.length_c   1.000
_cell.angle_alpha   90.00
_cell.angle_beta   90.00
_cell.angle_gamma   90.00
#
_symmetry.space_group_name_H-M   'P 1'
#
loop_
_entity.id
_entity.type
_entity.pdbx_description
1 polymer ?
#
loop_
_entity_poly.entity_id
_entity_poly.type
_entity_poly.pdbx_seq_one_letter_code
_entity_poly.pdbx_strand_id
1 'polypeptide(L)'
;MKFNQLIIGSFLAITVFASCKKVIDVKETDFIGGDIALLTVQNNQQGIIGAYAAMNVEMGILLNSTLADEVKVAEFYNAGTTHEWQYASTDIGLRDNFTAFPLYYRIIDRVNRVLVALPKATSTGAADDALRIRLRGEALFLRAFCHFELYRYYSNSAVGTDLALAYMTTPSLEPQERIAVAPYFVRLKADLAEAKTLLPTANTDIYRASRLAATGLQARIGLYLREWADARTFATEFITGLPLATPAQFAQIWTDASSAEVAFKLSRTNSIGTRIGSLWRGTSANSSNIGTVTWRPSDKLWNTYNQTNDIRFAAYFRNELLLAPRGTRLIGKYAGGPYGTPTENVADAKVYRTGEMYLISAEAKAELGDLAGAAIDLNTLRGSRISGYTNETFASKDALISAIYMERFKELPYEGHRFWDLKRRNLPVERIAADAPPGGTVTLSGGNFRFLLPIPNSEILANPKMVQNPGYTN
;
A
#
# COMPACT_ATOMS: atom_id res chain seq x y z
N MET A 1 -43.72 17.51 69.81
CA MET A 1 -43.65 16.61 68.60
C MET A 1 -43.12 17.25 67.35
N LYS A 2 -43.06 18.56 67.17
CA LYS A 2 -42.60 19.19 65.94
C LYS A 2 -41.05 19.34 65.81
N PHE A 3 -40.33 19.36 66.96
CA PHE A 3 -38.84 19.54 66.93
C PHE A 3 -38.07 18.27 66.57
N ASN A 4 -38.56 17.08 66.91
CA ASN A 4 -37.92 15.82 66.61
C ASN A 4 -38.07 15.41 65.13
N GLN A 5 -39.11 15.89 64.43
CA GLN A 5 -39.32 15.62 63.04
C GLN A 5 -38.36 16.44 62.15
N LEU A 6 -37.93 17.62 62.59
CA LEU A 6 -37.00 18.47 61.89
C LEU A 6 -35.53 17.88 61.89
N ILE A 7 -35.18 17.30 63.09
CA ILE A 7 -33.84 16.67 63.24
C ILE A 7 -33.71 15.39 62.43
N ILE A 8 -34.74 14.57 62.31
CA ILE A 8 -34.77 13.34 61.54
C ILE A 8 -34.74 13.67 60.04
N GLY A 9 -35.44 14.72 59.61
CA GLY A 9 -35.41 15.20 58.22
C GLY A 9 -34.03 15.73 57.78
N SER A 10 -33.32 16.44 58.67
CA SER A 10 -31.98 16.95 58.43
C SER A 10 -30.90 15.85 58.37
N PHE A 11 -31.04 14.77 59.18
CA PHE A 11 -30.15 13.64 59.17
C PHE A 11 -30.33 12.77 57.89
N LEU A 12 -31.53 12.63 57.35
CA LEU A 12 -31.86 11.92 56.16
C LEU A 12 -31.36 12.66 54.91
N ALA A 13 -31.37 14.01 54.90
CA ALA A 13 -30.87 14.83 53.82
C ALA A 13 -29.33 14.82 53.70
N ILE A 14 -28.61 14.66 54.83
CA ILE A 14 -27.15 14.61 54.85
C ILE A 14 -26.61 13.25 54.32
N THR A 15 -27.36 12.15 54.50
CA THR A 15 -26.95 10.83 54.00
C THR A 15 -27.12 10.66 52.51
N VAL A 16 -27.94 11.47 51.81
CA VAL A 16 -28.15 11.40 50.39
C VAL A 16 -26.97 12.03 49.58
N PHE A 17 -26.18 12.92 50.20
CA PHE A 17 -25.03 13.54 49.57
C PHE A 17 -23.68 12.80 49.78
N ALA A 18 -23.67 11.74 50.59
CA ALA A 18 -22.53 10.85 50.74
C ALA A 18 -22.58 9.73 49.68
N SER A 19 -22.85 10.08 48.41
CA SER A 19 -22.75 9.16 47.30
C SER A 19 -21.28 8.83 47.08
N CYS A 20 -20.92 7.59 47.35
CA CYS A 20 -19.58 7.05 47.17
C CYS A 20 -19.14 7.23 45.71
N LYS A 21 -18.28 8.18 45.44
CA LYS A 21 -17.57 8.30 44.12
C LYS A 21 -16.89 6.97 43.71
N LYS A 22 -16.61 6.08 44.68
CA LYS A 22 -15.98 4.78 44.45
C LYS A 22 -16.85 3.73 43.75
N VAL A 23 -18.19 3.89 43.74
CA VAL A 23 -19.11 2.92 43.09
C VAL A 23 -19.31 3.22 41.61
N ILE A 24 -18.98 4.43 41.17
CA ILE A 24 -19.11 4.85 39.75
C ILE A 24 -17.77 4.66 38.98
N ASP A 25 -16.68 4.44 39.70
CA ASP A 25 -15.35 4.22 39.09
C ASP A 25 -15.14 2.69 38.87
N VAL A 26 -16.05 2.09 38.15
CA VAL A 26 -15.83 0.71 37.62
C VAL A 26 -14.75 0.83 36.59
N LYS A 27 -13.51 0.51 36.98
CA LYS A 27 -12.45 0.26 35.99
C LYS A 27 -12.89 -0.94 35.15
N GLU A 28 -13.25 -0.70 33.92
CA GLU A 28 -13.52 -1.77 32.98
C GLU A 28 -12.24 -2.63 32.88
N THR A 29 -12.30 -3.83 33.45
CA THR A 29 -11.17 -4.76 33.49
C THR A 29 -10.81 -5.31 32.10
N ASP A 30 -11.74 -5.16 31.17
CA ASP A 30 -11.61 -5.64 29.79
C ASP A 30 -11.06 -4.56 28.84
N PHE A 31 -10.84 -3.34 29.33
CA PHE A 31 -10.28 -2.23 28.55
C PHE A 31 -8.96 -1.77 29.17
N ILE A 32 -7.89 -1.82 28.38
CA ILE A 32 -6.62 -1.19 28.75
C ILE A 32 -6.79 0.31 28.49
N GLY A 33 -6.89 1.11 29.56
CA GLY A 33 -7.00 2.58 29.45
C GLY A 33 -5.85 3.16 28.64
N GLY A 34 -6.12 4.21 27.88
CA GLY A 34 -5.10 4.83 27.00
C GLY A 34 -3.87 5.37 27.73
N ASP A 35 -4.00 5.67 29.03
CA ASP A 35 -2.94 6.12 29.94
C ASP A 35 -1.96 5.00 30.33
N ILE A 36 -2.40 3.73 30.32
CA ILE A 36 -1.56 2.56 30.65
C ILE A 36 -1.15 1.74 29.43
N ALA A 37 -1.82 1.91 28.29
CA ALA A 37 -1.61 1.10 27.08
C ALA A 37 -0.19 1.19 26.50
N LEU A 38 0.53 2.30 26.70
CA LEU A 38 1.84 2.59 26.11
C LEU A 38 2.90 2.97 27.16
N LEU A 39 2.72 2.51 28.42
CA LEU A 39 3.61 2.86 29.54
C LEU A 39 5.05 2.34 29.41
N THR A 40 5.24 1.18 28.80
CA THR A 40 6.55 0.56 28.66
C THR A 40 7.01 0.53 27.21
N VAL A 41 8.31 0.36 26.97
CA VAL A 41 8.86 0.18 25.62
C VAL A 41 8.22 -1.04 24.95
N GLN A 42 8.00 -2.13 25.69
CA GLN A 42 7.37 -3.35 25.18
C GLN A 42 5.91 -3.11 24.77
N ASN A 43 5.15 -2.30 25.53
CA ASN A 43 3.79 -1.95 25.16
C ASN A 43 3.75 -1.12 23.85
N ASN A 44 4.71 -0.20 23.69
CA ASN A 44 4.86 0.56 22.43
C ASN A 44 5.23 -0.35 21.26
N GLN A 45 6.00 -1.42 21.47
CA GLN A 45 6.26 -2.43 20.43
C GLN A 45 4.97 -3.11 19.97
N GLN A 46 4.06 -3.46 20.89
CA GLN A 46 2.75 -4.03 20.51
C GLN A 46 1.92 -3.01 19.70
N GLY A 47 2.00 -1.73 20.04
CA GLY A 47 1.38 -0.65 19.26
C GLY A 47 1.89 -0.60 17.81
N ILE A 48 3.20 -0.73 17.60
CA ILE A 48 3.80 -0.79 16.25
C ILE A 48 3.43 -2.07 15.51
N ILE A 49 3.44 -3.23 16.18
CA ILE A 49 2.98 -4.50 15.57
C ILE A 49 1.51 -4.37 15.12
N GLY A 50 0.65 -3.77 15.95
CA GLY A 50 -0.73 -3.48 15.60
C GLY A 50 -0.88 -2.52 14.40
N ALA A 51 0.07 -1.59 14.21
CA ALA A 51 0.09 -0.72 13.04
C ALA A 51 0.48 -1.50 11.76
N TYR A 52 1.50 -2.37 11.80
CA TYR A 52 1.84 -3.26 10.68
C TYR A 52 0.69 -4.21 10.32
N ALA A 53 0.04 -4.80 11.32
CA ALA A 53 -1.09 -5.72 11.11
C ALA A 53 -2.29 -5.02 10.45
N ALA A 54 -2.45 -3.72 10.65
CA ALA A 54 -3.51 -2.93 10.02
C ALA A 54 -3.19 -2.51 8.58
N MET A 55 -1.93 -2.64 8.11
CA MET A 55 -1.56 -2.25 6.75
C MET A 55 -2.26 -3.13 5.72
N ASN A 56 -2.95 -2.50 4.77
CA ASN A 56 -3.62 -3.16 3.65
C ASN A 56 -3.19 -2.51 2.34
N VAL A 57 -2.19 -3.09 1.68
CA VAL A 57 -1.73 -2.69 0.34
C VAL A 57 -2.54 -3.36 -0.77
N GLU A 58 -3.33 -4.38 -0.42
CA GLU A 58 -4.17 -5.16 -1.34
C GLU A 58 -5.21 -4.30 -2.04
N MET A 59 -5.74 -3.32 -1.33
CA MET A 59 -6.64 -2.33 -1.91
C MET A 59 -5.97 -1.53 -3.04
N GLY A 60 -4.72 -1.11 -2.84
CA GLY A 60 -3.92 -0.44 -3.88
C GLY A 60 -3.60 -1.37 -5.06
N ILE A 61 -3.36 -2.65 -4.79
CA ILE A 61 -3.17 -3.67 -5.82
C ILE A 61 -4.44 -3.81 -6.67
N LEU A 62 -5.59 -3.99 -6.02
CA LEU A 62 -6.88 -4.11 -6.71
C LEU A 62 -7.19 -2.84 -7.53
N LEU A 63 -7.05 -1.66 -6.95
CA LEU A 63 -7.27 -0.38 -7.62
C LEU A 63 -6.43 -0.27 -8.90
N ASN A 64 -5.12 -0.46 -8.78
CA ASN A 64 -4.20 -0.27 -9.92
C ASN A 64 -4.49 -1.25 -11.05
N SER A 65 -4.86 -2.49 -10.71
CA SER A 65 -5.15 -3.51 -11.71
C SER A 65 -6.50 -3.28 -12.39
N THR A 66 -7.55 -2.94 -11.62
CA THR A 66 -8.91 -2.81 -12.15
C THR A 66 -9.17 -1.49 -12.86
N LEU A 67 -8.59 -0.39 -12.38
CA LEU A 67 -8.72 0.92 -13.01
C LEU A 67 -7.71 1.16 -14.14
N ALA A 68 -6.71 0.29 -14.32
CA ALA A 68 -5.79 0.34 -15.45
C ALA A 68 -6.16 -0.72 -16.52
N ASP A 69 -5.12 -1.38 -17.04
CA ASP A 69 -5.18 -2.28 -18.17
C ASP A 69 -4.52 -3.65 -17.86
N GLU A 70 -4.45 -4.03 -16.56
CA GLU A 70 -3.84 -5.29 -16.13
C GLU A 70 -4.82 -6.47 -16.14
N VAL A 71 -6.12 -6.20 -15.94
CA VAL A 71 -7.16 -7.23 -15.82
C VAL A 71 -8.31 -7.00 -16.76
N LYS A 72 -9.04 -8.08 -17.05
CA LYS A 72 -10.35 -8.06 -17.66
C LYS A 72 -11.38 -8.78 -16.79
N VAL A 73 -12.65 -8.48 -16.99
CA VAL A 73 -13.75 -9.10 -16.26
C VAL A 73 -13.85 -10.60 -16.57
N ALA A 74 -14.23 -11.37 -15.55
CA ALA A 74 -14.57 -12.78 -15.68
C ALA A 74 -16.06 -13.01 -15.43
N GLU A 75 -16.48 -14.27 -15.37
CA GLU A 75 -17.91 -14.65 -15.33
C GLU A 75 -18.64 -14.17 -14.07
N PHE A 76 -17.92 -13.98 -12.98
CA PHE A 76 -18.48 -13.52 -11.70
C PHE A 76 -18.27 -12.04 -11.43
N TYR A 77 -17.85 -11.28 -12.44
CA TYR A 77 -17.82 -9.82 -12.33
C TYR A 77 -19.24 -9.27 -12.11
N ASN A 78 -19.36 -8.32 -11.22
CA ASN A 78 -20.56 -7.53 -11.03
C ASN A 78 -20.21 -6.03 -11.03
N ALA A 79 -21.19 -5.19 -11.35
CA ALA A 79 -21.02 -3.74 -11.43
C ALA A 79 -20.72 -3.08 -10.06
N GLY A 80 -20.89 -3.78 -8.95
CA GLY A 80 -20.50 -3.31 -7.63
C GLY A 80 -18.97 -3.33 -7.40
N THR A 81 -18.22 -4.04 -8.28
CA THR A 81 -16.75 -3.99 -8.26
C THR A 81 -16.30 -3.04 -9.36
N THR A 82 -15.87 -1.85 -8.98
CA THR A 82 -15.53 -0.79 -9.92
C THR A 82 -14.43 -1.23 -10.88
N HIS A 83 -14.74 -1.19 -12.17
CA HIS A 83 -13.79 -1.37 -13.28
C HIS A 83 -13.86 -0.18 -14.25
N GLU A 84 -14.91 0.59 -14.13
CA GLU A 84 -15.16 1.81 -14.89
C GLU A 84 -14.70 3.03 -14.09
N TRP A 85 -14.44 4.13 -14.78
CA TRP A 85 -14.05 5.39 -14.13
C TRP A 85 -15.27 6.30 -13.87
N GLN A 86 -16.39 5.72 -13.44
CA GLN A 86 -17.64 6.42 -13.17
C GLN A 86 -18.04 6.34 -11.69
N TYR A 87 -17.08 6.57 -10.83
CA TYR A 87 -17.32 6.54 -9.39
C TYR A 87 -17.63 7.93 -8.84
N ALA A 88 -18.54 7.99 -7.87
CA ALA A 88 -18.90 9.17 -7.11
C ALA A 88 -18.36 9.06 -5.68
N SER A 89 -18.34 10.18 -4.92
CA SER A 89 -17.92 10.20 -3.52
C SER A 89 -18.75 9.30 -2.59
N THR A 90 -19.98 8.98 -3.01
CA THR A 90 -20.91 8.10 -2.29
C THR A 90 -20.93 6.66 -2.79
N ASP A 91 -20.13 6.33 -3.81
CA ASP A 91 -20.08 5.00 -4.42
C ASP A 91 -19.66 3.94 -3.41
N ILE A 92 -20.51 2.92 -3.22
CA ILE A 92 -20.26 1.82 -2.27
C ILE A 92 -19.04 1.00 -2.71
N GLY A 93 -18.90 0.71 -3.99
CA GLY A 93 -17.78 -0.03 -4.54
C GLY A 93 -16.45 0.73 -4.33
N LEU A 94 -16.46 2.06 -4.54
CA LEU A 94 -15.32 2.91 -4.25
C LEU A 94 -15.00 2.91 -2.74
N ARG A 95 -16.01 3.07 -1.89
CA ARG A 95 -15.86 3.05 -0.44
C ARG A 95 -15.26 1.75 0.07
N ASP A 96 -15.78 0.62 -0.40
CA ASP A 96 -15.44 -0.69 0.12
C ASP A 96 -14.13 -1.24 -0.49
N ASN A 97 -13.84 -0.90 -1.75
CA ASN A 97 -12.68 -1.42 -2.47
C ASN A 97 -11.49 -0.45 -2.52
N PHE A 98 -11.75 0.85 -2.60
CA PHE A 98 -10.69 1.83 -2.89
C PHE A 98 -10.56 2.95 -1.88
N THR A 99 -11.44 3.07 -0.88
CA THR A 99 -11.36 4.11 0.13
C THR A 99 -10.16 3.91 1.06
N ALA A 100 -9.11 4.68 0.82
CA ALA A 100 -7.87 4.63 1.58
C ALA A 100 -7.90 5.49 2.86
N PHE A 101 -8.81 6.45 2.93
CA PHE A 101 -8.83 7.51 3.95
C PHE A 101 -8.88 6.95 5.38
N PRO A 102 -9.93 6.20 5.80
CA PRO A 102 -10.01 5.70 7.17
C PRO A 102 -8.91 4.69 7.50
N LEU A 103 -8.44 3.93 6.51
CA LEU A 103 -7.41 2.92 6.72
C LEU A 103 -6.08 3.56 7.12
N TYR A 104 -5.55 4.46 6.30
CA TYR A 104 -4.22 5.02 6.52
C TYR A 104 -4.21 6.04 7.65
N TYR A 105 -5.26 6.86 7.84
CA TYR A 105 -5.33 7.76 8.99
C TYR A 105 -5.44 7.02 10.32
N ARG A 106 -6.09 5.86 10.38
CA ARG A 106 -6.09 5.01 11.58
C ARG A 106 -4.68 4.50 11.92
N ILE A 107 -3.89 4.14 10.93
CA ILE A 107 -2.49 3.74 11.15
C ILE A 107 -1.67 4.95 11.60
N ILE A 108 -1.83 6.09 10.96
CA ILE A 108 -1.16 7.35 11.32
C ILE A 108 -1.48 7.74 12.78
N ASP A 109 -2.74 7.63 13.21
CA ASP A 109 -3.12 7.90 14.61
C ASP A 109 -2.41 6.94 15.57
N ARG A 110 -2.40 5.63 15.27
CA ARG A 110 -1.71 4.63 16.09
C ARG A 110 -0.22 4.93 16.25
N VAL A 111 0.48 5.19 15.16
CA VAL A 111 1.92 5.49 15.21
C VAL A 111 2.20 6.84 15.86
N ASN A 112 1.33 7.84 15.71
CA ASN A 112 1.45 9.11 16.40
C ASN A 112 1.30 8.96 17.92
N ARG A 113 0.39 8.10 18.40
CA ARG A 113 0.28 7.77 19.84
C ARG A 113 1.57 7.13 20.36
N VAL A 114 2.16 6.21 19.60
CA VAL A 114 3.46 5.62 19.94
C VAL A 114 4.55 6.70 19.97
N LEU A 115 4.65 7.57 18.96
CA LEU A 115 5.65 8.65 18.90
C LEU A 115 5.55 9.62 20.08
N VAL A 116 4.35 9.88 20.59
CA VAL A 116 4.11 10.73 21.77
C VAL A 116 4.47 10.01 23.07
N ALA A 117 4.13 8.72 23.19
CA ALA A 117 4.32 7.94 24.42
C ALA A 117 5.77 7.44 24.58
N LEU A 118 6.39 7.03 23.50
CA LEU A 118 7.69 6.33 23.48
C LEU A 118 8.84 7.07 24.22
N PRO A 119 8.98 8.42 24.13
CA PRO A 119 10.03 9.13 24.89
C PRO A 119 9.88 9.01 26.42
N LYS A 120 8.65 8.80 26.90
CA LYS A 120 8.30 8.71 28.33
C LYS A 120 8.14 7.26 28.81
N ALA A 121 8.18 6.29 27.87
CA ALA A 121 7.95 4.89 28.20
C ALA A 121 9.03 4.34 29.14
N THR A 122 8.63 3.55 30.12
CA THR A 122 9.57 2.92 31.06
C THR A 122 10.44 1.90 30.31
N SER A 123 11.75 1.98 30.54
CA SER A 123 12.77 1.04 30.06
C SER A 123 13.24 0.18 31.23
N THR A 124 13.53 -1.10 30.95
CA THR A 124 14.10 -2.03 31.91
C THR A 124 15.61 -2.24 31.74
N GLY A 125 16.23 -1.54 30.78
CA GLY A 125 17.66 -1.60 30.52
C GLY A 125 18.05 -1.35 29.06
N ALA A 126 19.32 -1.54 28.73
CA ALA A 126 19.91 -1.19 27.43
C ALA A 126 19.21 -1.82 26.22
N ALA A 127 18.64 -3.03 26.37
CA ALA A 127 17.87 -3.67 25.30
C ALA A 127 16.58 -2.90 24.97
N ASP A 128 15.88 -2.42 25.98
CA ASP A 128 14.68 -1.57 25.79
C ASP A 128 15.06 -0.21 25.19
N ASP A 129 16.19 0.37 25.57
CA ASP A 129 16.64 1.64 25.03
C ASP A 129 16.99 1.51 23.53
N ALA A 130 17.66 0.42 23.14
CA ALA A 130 17.90 0.11 21.73
C ALA A 130 16.60 -0.12 20.96
N LEU A 131 15.64 -0.85 21.57
CA LEU A 131 14.32 -1.09 21.01
C LEU A 131 13.54 0.23 20.84
N ARG A 132 13.60 1.14 21.80
CA ARG A 132 12.98 2.48 21.75
C ARG A 132 13.42 3.24 20.49
N ILE A 133 14.73 3.25 20.19
CA ILE A 133 15.29 3.89 19.00
C ILE A 133 14.70 3.27 17.73
N ARG A 134 14.72 1.93 17.66
CA ARG A 134 14.15 1.19 16.51
C ARG A 134 12.67 1.49 16.33
N LEU A 135 11.85 1.44 17.41
CA LEU A 135 10.41 1.69 17.36
C LEU A 135 10.08 3.10 16.88
N ARG A 136 10.90 4.11 17.27
CA ARG A 136 10.76 5.46 16.74
C ARG A 136 10.99 5.49 15.22
N GLY A 137 12.05 4.84 14.74
CA GLY A 137 12.33 4.72 13.31
C GLY A 137 11.19 4.05 12.55
N GLU A 138 10.65 2.96 13.08
CA GLU A 138 9.52 2.25 12.46
C GLU A 138 8.24 3.08 12.45
N ALA A 139 7.93 3.80 13.53
CA ALA A 139 6.75 4.67 13.60
C ALA A 139 6.83 5.81 12.56
N LEU A 140 8.00 6.44 12.42
CA LEU A 140 8.22 7.49 11.43
C LEU A 140 8.14 6.95 9.99
N PHE A 141 8.72 5.77 9.74
CA PHE A 141 8.59 5.10 8.44
C PHE A 141 7.12 4.81 8.09
N LEU A 142 6.37 4.22 9.02
CA LEU A 142 4.95 3.91 8.82
C LEU A 142 4.11 5.16 8.60
N ARG A 143 4.40 6.25 9.32
CA ARG A 143 3.74 7.54 9.12
C ARG A 143 4.00 8.09 7.72
N ALA A 144 5.25 8.13 7.30
CA ALA A 144 5.64 8.57 5.97
C ALA A 144 5.03 7.69 4.88
N PHE A 145 5.05 6.36 5.05
CA PHE A 145 4.44 5.42 4.13
C PHE A 145 2.93 5.68 3.96
N CYS A 146 2.19 5.78 5.06
CA CYS A 146 0.74 5.99 5.01
C CYS A 146 0.38 7.35 4.38
N HIS A 147 1.14 8.40 4.68
CA HIS A 147 0.94 9.70 4.03
C HIS A 147 1.28 9.65 2.54
N PHE A 148 2.32 8.92 2.14
CA PHE A 148 2.62 8.74 0.72
C PHE A 148 1.50 7.97 -0.02
N GLU A 149 0.95 6.92 0.59
CA GLU A 149 -0.21 6.23 0.03
C GLU A 149 -1.41 7.17 -0.13
N LEU A 150 -1.78 7.92 0.91
CA LEU A 150 -2.85 8.91 0.84
C LEU A 150 -2.64 9.93 -0.30
N TYR A 151 -1.40 10.40 -0.49
CA TYR A 151 -1.05 11.26 -1.62
C TYR A 151 -1.33 10.58 -2.96
N ARG A 152 -0.95 9.29 -3.13
CA ARG A 152 -1.19 8.56 -4.38
C ARG A 152 -2.67 8.46 -4.74
N TYR A 153 -3.53 8.28 -3.74
CA TYR A 153 -4.98 8.16 -3.96
C TYR A 153 -5.65 9.51 -4.26
N TYR A 154 -5.31 10.56 -3.51
CA TYR A 154 -6.13 11.77 -3.43
C TYR A 154 -5.47 13.06 -3.94
N SER A 155 -4.23 12.99 -4.40
CA SER A 155 -3.51 14.16 -4.92
C SER A 155 -3.05 13.93 -6.35
N ASN A 156 -3.06 15.00 -7.16
CA ASN A 156 -2.89 14.84 -8.60
C ASN A 156 -1.44 14.94 -9.05
N SER A 157 -0.68 15.84 -8.49
CA SER A 157 0.50 16.35 -9.15
C SER A 157 1.63 16.60 -8.17
N ALA A 158 2.86 16.58 -8.71
CA ALA A 158 4.05 17.06 -8.02
C ALA A 158 4.13 18.60 -7.96
N VAL A 159 3.14 19.33 -8.48
CA VAL A 159 3.10 20.78 -8.40
C VAL A 159 2.89 21.20 -6.96
N GLY A 160 3.82 22.02 -6.43
CA GLY A 160 3.89 22.32 -5.01
C GLY A 160 2.67 23.05 -4.43
N THR A 161 1.87 23.69 -5.27
CA THR A 161 0.64 24.42 -4.89
C THR A 161 -0.62 23.56 -4.90
N ASP A 162 -0.59 22.38 -5.55
CA ASP A 162 -1.72 21.46 -5.54
C ASP A 162 -1.96 20.92 -4.13
N LEU A 163 -3.21 20.52 -3.85
CA LEU A 163 -3.58 20.05 -2.52
C LEU A 163 -3.27 18.58 -2.32
N ALA A 164 -2.49 18.29 -1.28
CA ALA A 164 -2.44 17.00 -0.61
C ALA A 164 -3.53 16.93 0.47
N LEU A 165 -3.47 15.91 1.33
CA LEU A 165 -4.32 15.83 2.51
C LEU A 165 -3.63 16.50 3.72
N ALA A 166 -4.25 16.45 4.90
CA ALA A 166 -3.62 16.90 6.14
C ALA A 166 -2.45 15.99 6.52
N TYR A 167 -1.30 16.56 6.86
CA TYR A 167 -0.14 15.79 7.38
C TYR A 167 -0.20 15.76 8.91
N MET A 168 -0.64 14.63 9.47
CA MET A 168 -0.85 14.45 10.90
C MET A 168 0.41 13.99 11.61
N THR A 169 0.91 14.80 12.55
CA THR A 169 2.10 14.49 13.35
C THR A 169 1.79 14.14 14.81
N THR A 170 0.55 14.40 15.25
CA THR A 170 0.05 14.12 16.59
C THR A 170 -1.37 13.54 16.49
N PRO A 171 -1.81 12.74 17.48
CA PRO A 171 -3.22 12.34 17.57
C PRO A 171 -4.11 13.58 17.72
N SER A 172 -5.18 13.67 16.93
CA SER A 172 -6.14 14.77 17.01
C SER A 172 -7.50 14.32 16.50
N LEU A 173 -8.57 14.79 17.14
CA LEU A 173 -9.95 14.67 16.67
C LEU A 173 -10.44 15.97 16.01
N GLU A 174 -9.63 17.02 16.05
CA GLU A 174 -9.99 18.30 15.46
C GLU A 174 -9.99 18.25 13.94
N PRO A 175 -10.98 18.83 13.27
CA PRO A 175 -11.04 18.93 11.81
C PRO A 175 -9.80 19.59 11.23
N GLN A 176 -9.16 18.92 10.29
CA GLN A 176 -7.94 19.39 9.62
C GLN A 176 -8.23 19.77 8.17
N GLU A 177 -7.60 20.83 7.71
CA GLU A 177 -7.65 21.23 6.30
C GLU A 177 -6.61 20.48 5.46
N ARG A 178 -6.84 20.45 4.17
CA ARG A 178 -5.85 19.99 3.19
C ARG A 178 -4.71 21.03 3.09
N ILE A 179 -3.49 20.55 2.90
CA ILE A 179 -2.31 21.42 2.73
C ILE A 179 -1.72 21.26 1.34
N ALA A 180 -0.93 22.25 0.90
CA ALA A 180 -0.24 22.17 -0.37
C ALA A 180 0.78 21.00 -0.40
N VAL A 181 1.03 20.46 -1.59
CA VAL A 181 1.94 19.33 -1.82
C VAL A 181 3.36 19.62 -1.32
N ALA A 182 3.87 20.86 -1.53
CA ALA A 182 5.23 21.19 -1.11
C ALA A 182 5.45 21.04 0.41
N PRO A 183 4.71 21.71 1.31
CA PRO A 183 4.87 21.52 2.76
C PRO A 183 4.50 20.13 3.22
N TYR A 184 3.61 19.41 2.52
CA TYR A 184 3.31 18.01 2.82
C TYR A 184 4.56 17.13 2.67
N PHE A 185 5.27 17.23 1.54
CA PHE A 185 6.46 16.43 1.29
C PHE A 185 7.68 16.88 2.10
N VAL A 186 7.77 18.16 2.49
CA VAL A 186 8.81 18.58 3.45
C VAL A 186 8.70 17.78 4.74
N ARG A 187 7.49 17.65 5.31
CA ARG A 187 7.25 16.87 6.53
C ARG A 187 7.48 15.38 6.33
N LEU A 188 6.97 14.82 5.23
CA LEU A 188 7.11 13.41 4.90
C LEU A 188 8.58 13.00 4.72
N LYS A 189 9.35 13.79 3.98
CA LYS A 189 10.78 13.55 3.77
C LYS A 189 11.58 13.68 5.06
N ALA A 190 11.22 14.63 5.95
CA ALA A 190 11.85 14.76 7.26
C ALA A 190 11.62 13.51 8.12
N ASP A 191 10.39 13.03 8.21
CA ASP A 191 10.08 11.77 8.91
C ASP A 191 10.89 10.60 8.36
N LEU A 192 10.96 10.47 7.05
CA LEU A 192 11.64 9.35 6.39
C LEU A 192 13.16 9.44 6.53
N ALA A 193 13.74 10.64 6.48
CA ALA A 193 15.15 10.85 6.70
C ALA A 193 15.54 10.48 8.14
N GLU A 194 14.79 10.92 9.15
CA GLU A 194 15.01 10.52 10.54
C GLU A 194 14.82 9.00 10.71
N ALA A 195 13.74 8.43 10.16
CA ALA A 195 13.50 6.98 10.20
C ALA A 195 14.71 6.19 9.69
N LYS A 196 15.27 6.60 8.55
CA LYS A 196 16.42 5.92 7.92
C LYS A 196 17.66 5.90 8.83
N THR A 197 17.88 6.91 9.66
CA THR A 197 19.02 6.94 10.60
C THR A 197 18.81 6.02 11.80
N LEU A 198 17.56 5.79 12.21
CA LEU A 198 17.19 5.01 13.41
C LEU A 198 16.94 3.54 13.11
N LEU A 199 16.64 3.21 11.85
CA LEU A 199 16.30 1.85 11.43
C LEU A 199 17.54 0.96 11.27
N PRO A 200 17.41 -0.37 11.48
CA PRO A 200 18.49 -1.31 11.29
C PRO A 200 19.06 -1.25 9.87
N THR A 201 20.38 -1.34 9.76
CA THR A 201 21.09 -1.46 8.47
C THR A 201 20.95 -2.85 7.87
N ALA A 202 20.96 -3.88 8.71
CA ALA A 202 20.77 -5.26 8.28
C ALA A 202 19.30 -5.50 7.89
N ASN A 203 19.08 -6.11 6.73
CA ASN A 203 17.76 -6.45 6.23
C ASN A 203 17.40 -7.90 6.58
N THR A 204 17.50 -8.27 7.85
CA THR A 204 17.26 -9.63 8.34
C THR A 204 15.80 -9.91 8.67
N ASP A 205 15.06 -8.87 9.10
CA ASP A 205 13.62 -8.95 9.39
C ASP A 205 12.86 -8.11 8.36
N ILE A 206 12.49 -8.75 7.26
CA ILE A 206 11.82 -8.09 6.13
C ILE A 206 10.31 -7.84 6.35
N TYR A 207 9.77 -8.24 7.50
CA TYR A 207 8.40 -7.93 7.92
C TYR A 207 8.31 -6.61 8.71
N ARG A 208 9.45 -6.04 9.04
CA ARG A 208 9.55 -4.74 9.71
C ARG A 208 10.44 -3.80 8.90
N ALA A 209 10.23 -2.50 9.08
CA ALA A 209 11.03 -1.51 8.37
C ALA A 209 12.52 -1.64 8.70
N SER A 210 13.32 -1.56 7.66
CA SER A 210 14.78 -1.48 7.70
C SER A 210 15.23 -0.20 6.99
N ARG A 211 16.52 0.15 7.10
CA ARG A 211 17.11 1.24 6.31
C ARG A 211 16.84 1.05 4.80
N LEU A 212 16.92 -0.18 4.34
CA LEU A 212 16.68 -0.49 2.93
C LEU A 212 15.21 -0.28 2.53
N ALA A 213 14.25 -0.62 3.38
CA ALA A 213 12.83 -0.32 3.16
C ALA A 213 12.58 1.20 3.07
N ALA A 214 13.22 1.99 3.95
CA ALA A 214 13.16 3.45 3.90
C ALA A 214 13.76 4.00 2.60
N THR A 215 14.90 3.45 2.16
CA THR A 215 15.54 3.80 0.88
C THR A 215 14.62 3.49 -0.31
N GLY A 216 13.91 2.36 -0.30
CA GLY A 216 12.93 2.03 -1.34
C GLY A 216 11.78 3.03 -1.41
N LEU A 217 11.25 3.48 -0.25
CA LEU A 217 10.23 4.53 -0.21
C LEU A 217 10.79 5.87 -0.70
N GLN A 218 12.04 6.25 -0.34
CA GLN A 218 12.69 7.47 -0.85
C GLN A 218 12.84 7.44 -2.38
N ALA A 219 13.26 6.31 -2.95
CA ALA A 219 13.38 6.15 -4.40
C ALA A 219 12.01 6.32 -5.10
N ARG A 220 10.96 5.71 -4.54
CA ARG A 220 9.60 5.83 -5.07
C ARG A 220 9.06 7.25 -4.96
N ILE A 221 9.30 7.96 -3.87
CA ILE A 221 8.93 9.38 -3.71
C ILE A 221 9.64 10.24 -4.75
N GLY A 222 10.96 10.09 -4.91
CA GLY A 222 11.72 10.81 -5.92
C GLY A 222 11.16 10.62 -7.34
N LEU A 223 10.77 9.37 -7.68
CA LEU A 223 10.10 9.04 -8.93
C LEU A 223 8.77 9.81 -9.11
N TYR A 224 7.92 9.84 -8.08
CA TYR A 224 6.62 10.49 -8.14
C TYR A 224 6.71 12.01 -8.19
N LEU A 225 7.67 12.61 -7.50
CA LEU A 225 7.92 14.04 -7.50
C LEU A 225 8.79 14.51 -8.67
N ARG A 226 9.26 13.58 -9.53
CA ARG A 226 10.20 13.86 -10.62
C ARG A 226 11.53 14.47 -10.14
N GLU A 227 11.91 14.14 -8.91
CA GLU A 227 13.22 14.47 -8.33
C GLU A 227 14.23 13.42 -8.79
N TRP A 228 14.60 13.49 -10.06
CA TRP A 228 15.32 12.43 -10.76
C TRP A 228 16.69 12.10 -10.15
N ALA A 229 17.38 13.11 -9.62
CA ALA A 229 18.67 12.90 -8.95
C ALA A 229 18.49 12.05 -7.66
N ASP A 230 17.47 12.35 -6.87
CA ASP A 230 17.16 11.61 -5.64
C ASP A 230 16.65 10.20 -5.98
N ALA A 231 15.74 10.08 -6.95
CA ALA A 231 15.23 8.79 -7.41
C ALA A 231 16.36 7.86 -7.86
N ARG A 232 17.32 8.37 -8.67
CA ARG A 232 18.51 7.62 -9.07
C ARG A 232 19.39 7.22 -7.89
N THR A 233 19.67 8.17 -7.00
CA THR A 233 20.56 7.94 -5.85
C THR A 233 20.02 6.86 -4.93
N PHE A 234 18.75 6.96 -4.52
CA PHE A 234 18.14 5.99 -3.62
C PHE A 234 17.88 4.64 -4.29
N ALA A 235 17.49 4.62 -5.58
CA ALA A 235 17.36 3.36 -6.32
C ALA A 235 18.71 2.64 -6.45
N THR A 236 19.80 3.35 -6.74
CA THR A 236 21.14 2.79 -6.80
C THR A 236 21.61 2.27 -5.44
N GLU A 237 21.38 3.02 -4.36
CA GLU A 237 21.66 2.57 -2.98
C GLU A 237 20.92 1.25 -2.68
N PHE A 238 19.65 1.17 -3.04
CA PHE A 238 18.85 -0.03 -2.81
C PHE A 238 19.38 -1.24 -3.61
N ILE A 239 19.65 -1.06 -4.90
CA ILE A 239 20.18 -2.09 -5.79
C ILE A 239 21.53 -2.63 -5.27
N THR A 240 22.39 -1.75 -4.78
CA THR A 240 23.68 -2.12 -4.20
C THR A 240 23.51 -2.94 -2.92
N GLY A 241 22.50 -2.61 -2.10
CA GLY A 241 22.20 -3.30 -0.84
C GLY A 241 21.44 -4.61 -1.01
N LEU A 242 20.76 -4.83 -2.13
CA LEU A 242 19.95 -6.02 -2.37
C LEU A 242 19.94 -6.35 -3.87
N PRO A 243 20.68 -7.37 -4.32
CA PRO A 243 20.75 -7.76 -5.73
C PRO A 243 19.43 -8.36 -6.23
N LEU A 244 19.29 -8.46 -7.56
CA LEU A 244 18.21 -9.20 -8.21
C LEU A 244 18.24 -10.69 -7.82
N ALA A 245 17.07 -11.28 -7.72
CA ALA A 245 16.92 -12.71 -7.56
C ALA A 245 17.45 -13.46 -8.81
N THR A 246 18.08 -14.59 -8.58
CA THR A 246 18.35 -15.54 -9.67
C THR A 246 17.04 -16.05 -10.27
N PRO A 247 17.02 -16.56 -11.52
CA PRO A 247 15.81 -17.10 -12.12
C PRO A 247 15.09 -18.15 -11.24
N ALA A 248 15.83 -19.02 -10.58
CA ALA A 248 15.27 -20.03 -9.68
C ALA A 248 14.63 -19.42 -8.42
N GLN A 249 15.27 -18.41 -7.84
CA GLN A 249 14.75 -17.70 -6.66
C GLN A 249 13.53 -16.84 -7.00
N PHE A 250 13.46 -16.28 -8.23
CA PHE A 250 12.39 -15.38 -8.62
C PHE A 250 11.00 -16.05 -8.55
N ALA A 251 10.86 -17.27 -9.03
CA ALA A 251 9.59 -18.01 -8.91
C ALA A 251 9.21 -18.27 -7.45
N GLN A 252 10.21 -18.51 -6.60
CA GLN A 252 10.03 -18.78 -5.17
C GLN A 252 9.59 -17.56 -4.35
N ILE A 253 9.82 -16.32 -4.84
CA ILE A 253 9.33 -15.09 -4.19
C ILE A 253 7.80 -15.13 -4.08
N TRP A 254 7.11 -15.61 -5.10
CA TRP A 254 5.65 -15.59 -5.21
C TRP A 254 4.96 -16.75 -4.46
N THR A 255 5.74 -17.71 -3.96
CA THR A 255 5.29 -18.78 -3.06
C THR A 255 5.78 -18.58 -1.63
N ASP A 256 6.43 -17.45 -1.33
CA ASP A 256 7.09 -17.14 -0.05
C ASP A 256 8.20 -18.12 0.37
N ALA A 257 8.67 -18.98 -0.54
CA ALA A 257 9.81 -19.87 -0.31
C ALA A 257 11.18 -19.17 -0.41
N SER A 258 11.22 -17.95 -0.98
CA SER A 258 12.40 -17.10 -1.05
C SER A 258 12.04 -15.66 -0.75
N SER A 259 12.99 -14.93 -0.16
CA SER A 259 12.92 -13.47 0.05
C SER A 259 13.98 -12.73 -0.77
N ALA A 260 14.60 -13.39 -1.74
CA ALA A 260 15.54 -12.77 -2.65
C ALA A 260 14.90 -11.53 -3.30
N GLU A 261 15.67 -10.46 -3.45
CA GLU A 261 15.24 -9.14 -3.96
C GLU A 261 14.08 -8.43 -3.22
N VAL A 262 13.63 -8.92 -2.06
CA VAL A 262 12.54 -8.33 -1.27
C VAL A 262 13.10 -7.67 -0.02
N ALA A 263 13.00 -6.35 0.08
CA ALA A 263 13.44 -5.60 1.26
C ALA A 263 12.36 -5.44 2.33
N PHE A 264 11.09 -5.41 1.91
CA PHE A 264 9.97 -5.25 2.82
C PHE A 264 8.72 -5.93 2.27
N LYS A 265 8.08 -6.73 3.11
CA LYS A 265 6.79 -7.38 2.82
C LYS A 265 5.91 -7.43 4.06
N LEU A 266 4.61 -7.54 3.86
CA LEU A 266 3.63 -7.68 4.94
C LEU A 266 3.22 -9.14 5.04
N SER A 267 3.36 -9.71 6.23
CA SER A 267 2.96 -11.09 6.51
C SER A 267 1.45 -11.26 6.38
N ARG A 268 1.02 -12.35 5.75
CA ARG A 268 -0.38 -12.73 5.61
C ARG A 268 -0.59 -14.15 6.08
N THR A 269 -1.69 -14.34 6.79
CA THR A 269 -2.14 -15.64 7.28
C THR A 269 -3.63 -15.81 6.96
N ASN A 270 -4.21 -16.97 7.27
CA ASN A 270 -5.65 -17.19 7.12
C ASN A 270 -6.52 -16.21 7.91
N SER A 271 -6.00 -15.68 9.01
CA SER A 271 -6.72 -14.82 9.96
C SER A 271 -6.26 -13.35 9.91
N ILE A 272 -5.15 -13.05 9.23
CA ILE A 272 -4.56 -11.70 9.20
C ILE A 272 -4.46 -11.20 7.77
N GLY A 273 -5.07 -10.05 7.53
CA GLY A 273 -5.04 -9.36 6.25
C GLY A 273 -5.95 -9.96 5.18
N THR A 274 -5.95 -9.36 4.03
CA THR A 274 -6.71 -9.81 2.86
C THR A 274 -5.91 -10.88 2.13
N ARG A 275 -6.56 -11.94 1.68
CA ARG A 275 -5.95 -12.94 0.80
C ARG A 275 -5.83 -12.37 -0.61
N ILE A 276 -4.66 -11.85 -0.98
CA ILE A 276 -4.44 -11.23 -2.30
C ILE A 276 -4.84 -12.20 -3.43
N GLY A 277 -4.46 -13.46 -3.33
CA GLY A 277 -4.78 -14.45 -4.33
C GLY A 277 -6.27 -14.62 -4.60
N SER A 278 -7.14 -14.39 -3.60
CA SER A 278 -8.60 -14.49 -3.78
C SER A 278 -9.18 -13.39 -4.66
N LEU A 279 -8.49 -12.25 -4.79
CA LEU A 279 -8.87 -11.20 -5.73
C LEU A 279 -8.78 -11.68 -7.19
N TRP A 280 -7.93 -12.66 -7.48
CA TRP A 280 -7.50 -13.02 -8.81
C TRP A 280 -7.89 -14.42 -9.27
N ARG A 281 -7.87 -15.39 -8.38
CA ARG A 281 -8.10 -16.78 -8.78
C ARG A 281 -9.35 -17.41 -8.19
N GLY A 282 -10.12 -16.64 -7.43
CA GLY A 282 -11.27 -17.15 -6.72
C GLY A 282 -10.90 -18.12 -5.60
N THR A 283 -11.90 -18.74 -5.00
CA THR A 283 -11.74 -19.73 -3.92
C THR A 283 -12.30 -21.07 -4.35
N SER A 284 -11.77 -22.15 -3.81
CA SER A 284 -12.29 -23.48 -4.02
C SER A 284 -13.62 -23.67 -3.25
N ALA A 285 -14.67 -24.08 -3.95
CA ALA A 285 -15.90 -24.57 -3.30
C ALA A 285 -15.69 -25.99 -2.75
N ASN A 286 -14.85 -26.78 -3.44
CA ASN A 286 -14.34 -28.08 -3.05
C ASN A 286 -13.09 -28.40 -3.89
N SER A 287 -12.43 -29.54 -3.63
CA SER A 287 -11.17 -29.94 -4.29
C SER A 287 -11.25 -30.08 -5.81
N SER A 288 -12.42 -30.11 -6.39
CA SER A 288 -12.65 -30.31 -7.83
C SER A 288 -13.39 -29.14 -8.50
N ASN A 289 -13.72 -28.07 -7.78
CA ASN A 289 -14.47 -26.95 -8.33
C ASN A 289 -13.98 -25.61 -7.79
N ILE A 290 -13.63 -24.70 -8.70
CA ILE A 290 -13.34 -23.30 -8.36
C ILE A 290 -14.63 -22.52 -8.45
N GLY A 291 -15.07 -21.92 -7.32
CA GLY A 291 -16.33 -21.22 -7.20
C GLY A 291 -16.39 -19.95 -8.06
N THR A 292 -15.68 -18.92 -7.68
CA THR A 292 -15.85 -17.59 -8.27
C THR A 292 -14.53 -17.00 -8.75
N VAL A 293 -14.47 -16.56 -10.00
CA VAL A 293 -13.38 -15.76 -10.55
C VAL A 293 -13.95 -14.45 -11.06
N THR A 294 -13.56 -13.35 -10.44
CA THR A 294 -14.03 -12.00 -10.81
C THR A 294 -13.17 -11.39 -11.89
N TRP A 295 -11.87 -11.62 -11.85
CA TRP A 295 -10.88 -11.00 -12.72
C TRP A 295 -9.97 -12.03 -13.38
N ARG A 296 -9.63 -11.79 -14.64
CA ARG A 296 -8.64 -12.54 -15.41
C ARG A 296 -7.50 -11.61 -15.82
N PRO A 297 -6.31 -12.14 -16.17
CA PRO A 297 -5.29 -11.31 -16.81
C PRO A 297 -5.86 -10.70 -18.08
N SER A 298 -5.56 -9.42 -18.33
CA SER A 298 -5.91 -8.80 -19.61
C SER A 298 -5.17 -9.49 -20.76
N ASP A 299 -5.81 -9.59 -21.93
CA ASP A 299 -5.16 -10.13 -23.11
C ASP A 299 -3.99 -9.22 -23.56
N LYS A 300 -4.12 -7.90 -23.33
CA LYS A 300 -3.05 -6.93 -23.56
C LYS A 300 -1.79 -7.31 -22.79
N LEU A 301 -1.89 -7.53 -21.48
CA LEU A 301 -0.75 -7.89 -20.62
C LEU A 301 -0.24 -9.30 -20.94
N TRP A 302 -1.13 -10.27 -21.05
CA TRP A 302 -0.80 -11.67 -21.35
C TRP A 302 0.07 -11.81 -22.59
N ASN A 303 -0.28 -11.06 -23.65
CA ASN A 303 0.41 -11.15 -24.94
C ASN A 303 1.75 -10.39 -24.99
N THR A 304 2.12 -9.64 -23.95
CA THR A 304 3.44 -8.97 -23.89
C THR A 304 4.58 -9.92 -23.56
N TYR A 305 4.31 -11.10 -23.03
CA TYR A 305 5.34 -12.03 -22.60
C TYR A 305 5.67 -13.05 -23.68
N ASN A 306 6.96 -13.35 -23.82
CA ASN A 306 7.37 -14.61 -24.42
C ASN A 306 7.11 -15.73 -23.41
N GLN A 307 6.09 -16.53 -23.65
CA GLN A 307 5.59 -17.53 -22.71
C GLN A 307 6.59 -18.66 -22.42
N THR A 308 7.60 -18.86 -23.27
CA THR A 308 8.63 -19.89 -23.11
C THR A 308 9.85 -19.36 -22.37
N ASN A 309 10.31 -18.16 -22.72
CA ASN A 309 11.63 -17.67 -22.31
C ASN A 309 11.54 -16.65 -21.16
N ASP A 310 10.38 -15.99 -20.94
CA ASP A 310 10.20 -15.03 -19.86
C ASP A 310 9.72 -15.75 -18.58
N ILE A 311 10.60 -15.87 -17.58
CA ILE A 311 10.31 -16.59 -16.33
C ILE A 311 9.13 -15.99 -15.57
N ARG A 312 8.79 -14.71 -15.81
CA ARG A 312 7.66 -14.03 -15.19
C ARG A 312 6.33 -14.62 -15.64
N PHE A 313 6.25 -15.12 -16.87
CA PHE A 313 5.00 -15.71 -17.36
C PHE A 313 4.55 -16.87 -16.49
N ALA A 314 5.43 -17.84 -16.25
CA ALA A 314 5.13 -18.98 -15.38
C ALA A 314 4.95 -18.60 -13.90
N ALA A 315 5.61 -17.52 -13.45
CA ALA A 315 5.48 -17.04 -12.07
C ALA A 315 4.17 -16.28 -11.80
N TYR A 316 3.65 -15.56 -12.81
CA TYR A 316 2.51 -14.67 -12.65
C TYR A 316 1.18 -15.25 -13.11
N PHE A 317 1.19 -16.21 -14.02
CA PHE A 317 -0.01 -16.74 -14.65
C PHE A 317 -0.11 -18.26 -14.51
N ARG A 318 -1.35 -18.74 -14.61
CA ARG A 318 -1.66 -20.16 -14.62
C ARG A 318 -2.73 -20.45 -15.67
N ASN A 319 -2.66 -21.64 -16.25
CA ASN A 319 -3.75 -22.23 -17.01
C ASN A 319 -4.44 -23.26 -16.11
N GLU A 320 -5.60 -22.89 -15.57
CA GLU A 320 -6.30 -23.70 -14.56
C GLU A 320 -7.45 -24.48 -15.20
N LEU A 321 -7.20 -25.76 -15.45
CA LEU A 321 -8.14 -26.65 -16.13
C LEU A 321 -9.43 -26.94 -15.33
N LEU A 322 -9.40 -26.79 -14.00
CA LEU A 322 -10.60 -26.90 -13.15
C LEU A 322 -11.68 -25.87 -13.47
N LEU A 323 -11.34 -24.83 -14.23
CA LEU A 323 -12.30 -23.83 -14.70
C LEU A 323 -13.06 -24.27 -15.96
N ALA A 324 -12.61 -25.27 -16.71
CA ALA A 324 -13.27 -25.67 -17.95
C ALA A 324 -14.74 -26.09 -17.68
N PRO A 325 -15.70 -25.73 -18.58
CA PRO A 325 -15.53 -25.10 -19.90
C PRO A 325 -15.37 -23.58 -19.89
N ARG A 326 -15.32 -22.93 -18.74
CA ARG A 326 -15.04 -21.48 -18.62
C ARG A 326 -13.60 -21.19 -19.08
N GLY A 327 -13.26 -19.92 -19.26
CA GLY A 327 -11.88 -19.54 -19.60
C GLY A 327 -10.88 -19.96 -18.49
N THR A 328 -9.74 -20.52 -18.86
CA THR A 328 -8.80 -21.17 -17.94
C THR A 328 -7.64 -20.29 -17.48
N ARG A 329 -7.45 -19.11 -18.09
CA ARG A 329 -6.36 -18.19 -17.74
C ARG A 329 -6.60 -17.53 -16.38
N LEU A 330 -5.67 -17.68 -15.45
CA LEU A 330 -5.72 -17.07 -14.11
C LEU A 330 -4.45 -16.29 -13.78
N ILE A 331 -4.63 -15.31 -12.90
CA ILE A 331 -3.51 -14.63 -12.23
C ILE A 331 -3.08 -15.51 -11.06
N GLY A 332 -1.87 -16.05 -11.13
CA GLY A 332 -1.30 -16.96 -10.14
C GLY A 332 -0.29 -16.33 -9.18
N LYS A 333 0.00 -15.03 -9.35
CA LYS A 333 1.10 -14.35 -8.66
C LYS A 333 1.05 -14.42 -7.13
N TYR A 334 -0.12 -14.49 -6.53
CA TYR A 334 -0.31 -14.59 -5.08
C TYR A 334 -1.15 -15.82 -4.72
N ALA A 335 -0.96 -16.91 -5.45
CA ALA A 335 -1.81 -18.09 -5.30
C ALA A 335 -1.72 -18.76 -3.92
N GLY A 336 -0.59 -18.60 -3.21
CA GLY A 336 -0.39 -19.33 -1.96
C GLY A 336 -0.36 -20.84 -2.16
N GLY A 337 -0.96 -21.57 -1.24
CA GLY A 337 -1.07 -23.03 -1.30
C GLY A 337 -2.12 -23.53 -2.29
N PRO A 338 -2.23 -24.86 -2.45
CA PRO A 338 -3.24 -25.50 -3.28
C PRO A 338 -4.67 -25.14 -2.87
N TYR A 339 -5.60 -25.25 -3.80
CA TYR A 339 -7.03 -25.10 -3.51
C TYR A 339 -7.50 -26.10 -2.42
N GLY A 340 -8.42 -25.64 -1.58
CA GLY A 340 -8.97 -26.42 -0.47
C GLY A 340 -8.05 -26.60 0.73
N THR A 341 -6.86 -25.97 0.73
CA THR A 341 -5.95 -25.97 1.90
C THR A 341 -6.08 -24.70 2.73
N PRO A 342 -5.67 -24.71 4.02
CA PRO A 342 -5.66 -23.50 4.85
C PRO A 342 -4.80 -22.36 4.30
N THR A 343 -3.83 -22.66 3.44
CA THR A 343 -2.93 -21.67 2.80
C THR A 343 -3.38 -21.25 1.40
N GLU A 344 -4.54 -21.69 0.96
CA GLU A 344 -5.14 -21.27 -0.31
C GLU A 344 -5.25 -19.73 -0.36
N ASN A 345 -4.72 -19.14 -1.42
CA ASN A 345 -4.71 -17.67 -1.62
C ASN A 345 -3.98 -16.87 -0.54
N VAL A 346 -3.20 -17.51 0.31
CA VAL A 346 -2.40 -16.83 1.34
C VAL A 346 -0.99 -16.65 0.81
N ALA A 347 -0.61 -15.40 0.58
CA ALA A 347 0.75 -15.00 0.21
C ALA A 347 1.06 -13.62 0.76
N ASP A 348 2.30 -13.41 1.18
CA ASP A 348 2.76 -12.13 1.72
C ASP A 348 2.69 -11.01 0.67
N ALA A 349 2.34 -9.83 1.09
CA ALA A 349 2.32 -8.66 0.22
C ALA A 349 3.71 -8.04 0.10
N LYS A 350 4.36 -8.18 -1.06
CA LYS A 350 5.67 -7.58 -1.36
C LYS A 350 5.48 -6.08 -1.57
N VAL A 351 6.26 -5.26 -0.86
CA VAL A 351 6.13 -3.79 -0.88
C VAL A 351 7.28 -3.12 -1.61
N TYR A 352 8.51 -3.54 -1.30
CA TYR A 352 9.72 -3.05 -1.98
C TYR A 352 10.59 -4.20 -2.44
N ARG A 353 10.91 -4.22 -3.72
CA ARG A 353 11.81 -5.20 -4.33
C ARG A 353 12.72 -4.60 -5.38
N THR A 354 13.85 -5.25 -5.63
CA THR A 354 14.95 -4.75 -6.47
C THR A 354 14.54 -4.54 -7.92
N GLY A 355 13.64 -5.37 -8.46
CA GLY A 355 13.14 -5.20 -9.83
C GLY A 355 12.48 -3.83 -10.06
N GLU A 356 11.72 -3.30 -9.08
CA GLU A 356 11.17 -1.94 -9.15
C GLU A 356 12.29 -0.89 -9.15
N MET A 357 13.31 -1.08 -8.32
CA MET A 357 14.41 -0.10 -8.18
C MET A 357 15.23 0.04 -9.45
N TYR A 358 15.47 -1.06 -10.20
CA TYR A 358 16.09 -0.99 -11.52
C TYR A 358 15.28 -0.11 -12.48
N LEU A 359 13.96 -0.23 -12.44
CA LEU A 359 13.07 0.57 -13.32
C LEU A 359 12.99 2.03 -12.88
N ILE A 360 13.07 2.31 -11.58
CA ILE A 360 13.18 3.69 -11.05
C ILE A 360 14.52 4.30 -11.47
N SER A 361 15.63 3.57 -11.32
CA SER A 361 16.96 4.02 -11.73
C SER A 361 17.04 4.28 -13.23
N ALA A 362 16.51 3.35 -14.05
CA ALA A 362 16.48 3.51 -15.50
C ALA A 362 15.70 4.74 -15.95
N GLU A 363 14.49 4.95 -15.39
CA GLU A 363 13.68 6.12 -15.71
C GLU A 363 14.38 7.41 -15.29
N ALA A 364 14.92 7.47 -14.06
CA ALA A 364 15.60 8.63 -13.53
C ALA A 364 16.87 8.98 -14.35
N LYS A 365 17.69 7.99 -14.72
CA LYS A 365 18.86 8.18 -15.57
C LYS A 365 18.47 8.71 -16.95
N ALA A 366 17.44 8.12 -17.57
CA ALA A 366 16.96 8.57 -18.87
C ALA A 366 16.46 10.03 -18.82
N GLU A 367 15.75 10.42 -17.77
CA GLU A 367 15.28 11.79 -17.58
C GLU A 367 16.42 12.78 -17.34
N LEU A 368 17.49 12.36 -16.67
CA LEU A 368 18.71 13.15 -16.46
C LEU A 368 19.65 13.19 -17.70
N GLY A 369 19.30 12.47 -18.80
CA GLY A 369 20.10 12.43 -20.02
C GLY A 369 21.18 11.33 -20.06
N ASP A 370 21.32 10.52 -19.03
CA ASP A 370 22.18 9.34 -19.01
C ASP A 370 21.48 8.14 -19.66
N LEU A 371 21.36 8.20 -20.99
CA LEU A 371 20.66 7.18 -21.76
C LEU A 371 21.41 5.84 -21.75
N ALA A 372 22.72 5.86 -21.74
CA ALA A 372 23.56 4.66 -21.68
C ALA A 372 23.38 3.93 -20.35
N GLY A 373 23.46 4.65 -19.22
CA GLY A 373 23.22 4.09 -17.90
C GLY A 373 21.80 3.59 -17.71
N ALA A 374 20.81 4.27 -18.27
CA ALA A 374 19.41 3.84 -18.26
C ALA A 374 19.19 2.54 -19.04
N ALA A 375 19.81 2.42 -20.23
CA ALA A 375 19.76 1.20 -21.03
C ALA A 375 20.45 0.02 -20.34
N ILE A 376 21.56 0.25 -19.63
CA ILE A 376 22.24 -0.78 -18.82
C ILE A 376 21.30 -1.31 -17.74
N ASP A 377 20.62 -0.45 -16.98
CA ASP A 377 19.70 -0.88 -15.91
C ASP A 377 18.54 -1.70 -16.49
N LEU A 378 17.92 -1.22 -17.58
CA LEU A 378 16.83 -1.93 -18.24
C LEU A 378 17.27 -3.30 -18.77
N ASN A 379 18.40 -3.37 -19.44
CA ASN A 379 18.95 -4.61 -19.98
C ASN A 379 19.37 -5.59 -18.88
N THR A 380 19.90 -5.11 -17.77
CA THR A 380 20.24 -5.93 -16.59
C THR A 380 18.99 -6.60 -16.01
N LEU A 381 17.90 -5.84 -15.84
CA LEU A 381 16.64 -6.41 -15.38
C LEU A 381 16.11 -7.46 -16.38
N ARG A 382 16.04 -7.13 -17.67
CA ARG A 382 15.56 -8.05 -18.71
C ARG A 382 16.40 -9.32 -18.80
N GLY A 383 17.73 -9.19 -18.72
CA GLY A 383 18.64 -10.33 -18.71
C GLY A 383 18.44 -11.28 -17.53
N SER A 384 17.97 -10.77 -16.37
CA SER A 384 17.62 -11.60 -15.21
C SER A 384 16.23 -12.26 -15.30
N ARG A 385 15.40 -11.85 -16.27
CA ARG A 385 14.01 -12.32 -16.44
C ARG A 385 13.78 -13.14 -17.71
N ILE A 386 14.60 -12.95 -18.72
CA ILE A 386 14.38 -13.55 -20.05
C ILE A 386 15.57 -14.42 -20.40
N SER A 387 15.33 -15.72 -20.55
CA SER A 387 16.36 -16.67 -20.96
C SER A 387 16.84 -16.37 -22.40
N GLY A 388 18.15 -16.33 -22.60
CA GLY A 388 18.74 -16.01 -23.90
C GLY A 388 18.57 -14.54 -24.30
N TYR A 389 18.33 -13.63 -23.35
CA TYR A 389 18.20 -12.20 -23.62
C TYR A 389 19.48 -11.60 -24.21
N THR A 390 19.34 -10.82 -25.27
CA THR A 390 20.40 -10.00 -25.84
C THR A 390 20.13 -8.53 -25.58
N ASN A 391 21.15 -7.80 -25.13
CA ASN A 391 21.00 -6.38 -24.78
C ASN A 391 20.50 -5.56 -25.98
N GLU A 392 19.50 -4.75 -25.75
CA GLU A 392 18.91 -3.85 -26.73
C GLU A 392 19.56 -2.47 -26.68
N THR A 393 19.61 -1.80 -27.82
CA THR A 393 19.98 -0.39 -27.97
C THR A 393 18.76 0.43 -28.34
N PHE A 394 18.73 1.70 -27.95
CA PHE A 394 17.59 2.57 -28.14
C PHE A 394 17.98 3.81 -28.95
N ALA A 395 17.22 4.10 -30.00
CA ALA A 395 17.53 5.17 -30.95
C ALA A 395 17.32 6.58 -30.35
N SER A 396 16.50 6.70 -29.31
CA SER A 396 16.18 7.99 -28.68
C SER A 396 15.79 7.83 -27.20
N LYS A 397 15.77 8.94 -26.47
CA LYS A 397 15.22 9.01 -25.11
C LYS A 397 13.77 8.49 -25.06
N ASP A 398 12.93 8.89 -26.00
CA ASP A 398 11.51 8.52 -26.02
C ASP A 398 11.33 7.01 -26.26
N ALA A 399 12.14 6.42 -27.13
CA ALA A 399 12.14 4.98 -27.35
C ALA A 399 12.55 4.23 -26.05
N LEU A 400 13.58 4.69 -25.37
CA LEU A 400 14.05 4.11 -24.10
C LEU A 400 13.00 4.26 -22.99
N ILE A 401 12.42 5.43 -22.83
CA ILE A 401 11.34 5.68 -21.85
C ILE A 401 10.13 4.78 -22.12
N SER A 402 9.73 4.64 -23.39
CA SER A 402 8.64 3.75 -23.78
C SER A 402 8.96 2.29 -23.44
N ALA A 403 10.20 1.85 -23.66
CA ALA A 403 10.66 0.51 -23.30
C ALA A 403 10.68 0.29 -21.78
N ILE A 404 11.09 1.30 -21.00
CA ILE A 404 11.04 1.26 -19.51
C ILE A 404 9.59 1.13 -19.04
N TYR A 405 8.63 1.86 -19.61
CA TYR A 405 7.20 1.74 -19.22
C TYR A 405 6.60 0.40 -19.61
N MET A 406 6.95 -0.14 -20.75
CA MET A 406 6.55 -1.49 -21.12
C MET A 406 7.14 -2.51 -20.15
N GLU A 407 8.39 -2.32 -19.74
CA GLU A 407 9.02 -3.21 -18.76
C GLU A 407 8.38 -3.07 -17.36
N ARG A 408 8.00 -1.86 -16.92
CA ARG A 408 7.23 -1.68 -15.69
C ARG A 408 5.89 -2.41 -15.73
N PHE A 409 5.20 -2.37 -16.87
CA PHE A 409 3.94 -3.10 -17.06
C PHE A 409 4.13 -4.62 -16.97
N LYS A 410 5.28 -5.15 -17.44
CA LYS A 410 5.63 -6.58 -17.39
C LYS A 410 6.22 -7.01 -16.04
N GLU A 411 6.98 -6.17 -15.38
CA GLU A 411 7.68 -6.53 -14.14
C GLU A 411 6.79 -6.41 -12.90
N LEU A 412 5.91 -5.40 -12.87
CA LEU A 412 5.16 -4.98 -11.71
C LEU A 412 3.63 -5.21 -11.77
N PRO A 413 3.07 -6.10 -12.65
CA PRO A 413 1.63 -6.27 -12.67
C PRO A 413 1.16 -6.82 -11.34
N TYR A 414 -0.02 -6.38 -10.92
CA TYR A 414 -0.65 -6.79 -9.66
C TYR A 414 0.15 -6.44 -8.40
N GLU A 415 1.01 -5.40 -8.46
CA GLU A 415 1.76 -4.90 -7.30
C GLU A 415 1.37 -3.47 -6.91
N GLY A 416 0.29 -2.91 -7.48
CA GLY A 416 -0.23 -1.59 -7.11
C GLY A 416 0.51 -0.42 -7.76
N HIS A 417 0.96 -0.57 -9.01
CA HIS A 417 1.75 0.46 -9.70
C HIS A 417 1.09 1.05 -10.94
N ARG A 418 0.45 0.25 -11.78
CA ARG A 418 0.10 0.61 -13.16
C ARG A 418 -0.74 1.87 -13.29
N PHE A 419 -1.84 2.00 -12.56
CA PHE A 419 -2.73 3.17 -12.63
C PHE A 419 -2.02 4.44 -12.18
N TRP A 420 -1.19 4.33 -11.13
CA TRP A 420 -0.38 5.43 -10.64
C TRP A 420 0.78 5.80 -11.56
N ASP A 421 1.37 4.84 -12.27
CA ASP A 421 2.40 5.11 -13.27
C ASP A 421 1.82 5.91 -14.45
N LEU A 422 0.63 5.54 -14.92
CA LEU A 422 -0.07 6.29 -15.97
C LEU A 422 -0.42 7.71 -15.50
N LYS A 423 -0.96 7.83 -14.28
CA LYS A 423 -1.29 9.12 -13.65
C LYS A 423 -0.08 10.05 -13.56
N ARG A 424 1.02 9.62 -12.93
CA ARG A 424 2.19 10.47 -12.70
C ARG A 424 2.88 10.93 -13.99
N ARG A 425 2.67 10.20 -15.08
CA ARG A 425 3.20 10.51 -16.41
C ARG A 425 2.21 11.20 -17.32
N ASN A 426 1.00 11.43 -16.85
CA ASN A 426 -0.09 11.99 -17.65
C ASN A 426 -0.40 11.16 -18.91
N LEU A 427 -0.26 9.83 -18.81
CA LEU A 427 -0.54 8.89 -19.87
C LEU A 427 -1.98 8.37 -19.78
N PRO A 428 -2.60 8.02 -20.92
CA PRO A 428 -3.94 7.44 -20.92
C PRO A 428 -3.92 6.00 -20.35
N VAL A 429 -5.03 5.56 -19.76
CA VAL A 429 -5.34 4.13 -19.72
C VAL A 429 -5.90 3.75 -21.08
N GLU A 430 -5.37 2.71 -21.67
CA GLU A 430 -5.82 2.18 -22.96
C GLU A 430 -5.99 0.67 -22.84
N ARG A 431 -7.24 0.20 -22.86
CA ARG A 431 -7.58 -1.21 -22.94
C ARG A 431 -7.76 -1.61 -24.40
N ILE A 432 -7.49 -2.85 -24.75
CA ILE A 432 -8.02 -3.39 -26.00
C ILE A 432 -9.50 -3.75 -25.83
N ALA A 433 -10.27 -3.78 -26.91
CA ALA A 433 -11.71 -4.03 -26.84
C ALA A 433 -12.07 -5.35 -26.11
N ALA A 434 -11.23 -6.39 -26.26
CA ALA A 434 -11.42 -7.68 -25.61
C ALA A 434 -11.22 -7.65 -24.07
N ASP A 435 -10.60 -6.61 -23.55
CA ASP A 435 -10.32 -6.45 -22.11
C ASP A 435 -11.29 -5.49 -21.42
N ALA A 436 -12.05 -4.72 -22.18
CA ALA A 436 -13.08 -3.85 -21.63
C ALA A 436 -14.32 -4.67 -21.22
N PRO A 437 -15.06 -4.26 -20.17
CA PRO A 437 -16.34 -4.87 -19.87
C PRO A 437 -17.33 -4.62 -21.02
N PRO A 438 -18.31 -5.50 -21.22
CA PRO A 438 -19.30 -5.32 -22.27
C PRO A 438 -20.00 -3.97 -22.19
N GLY A 439 -19.93 -3.18 -23.27
CA GLY A 439 -20.45 -1.80 -23.31
C GLY A 439 -19.64 -0.77 -22.52
N GLY A 440 -18.51 -1.17 -21.94
CA GLY A 440 -17.66 -0.31 -21.13
C GLY A 440 -16.65 0.51 -21.95
N THR A 441 -16.07 1.50 -21.28
CA THR A 441 -15.09 2.41 -21.89
C THR A 441 -13.72 1.76 -21.97
N VAL A 442 -13.07 1.89 -23.13
CA VAL A 442 -11.73 1.34 -23.38
C VAL A 442 -10.59 2.32 -22.99
N THR A 443 -10.89 3.62 -22.93
CA THR A 443 -9.85 4.66 -22.75
C THR A 443 -10.25 5.65 -21.66
N LEU A 444 -9.31 5.95 -20.78
CA LEU A 444 -9.32 7.14 -19.91
C LEU A 444 -8.17 8.03 -20.33
N SER A 445 -8.47 9.23 -20.88
CA SER A 445 -7.43 10.16 -21.36
C SER A 445 -6.52 10.63 -20.25
N GLY A 446 -5.24 10.83 -20.56
CA GLY A 446 -4.26 11.39 -19.63
C GLY A 446 -4.74 12.74 -19.06
N GLY A 447 -4.46 13.00 -17.81
CA GLY A 447 -4.90 14.22 -17.11
C GLY A 447 -6.38 14.26 -16.74
N ASN A 448 -7.15 13.22 -17.01
CA ASN A 448 -8.54 13.17 -16.58
C ASN A 448 -8.63 13.20 -15.04
N PHE A 449 -9.57 13.98 -14.49
CA PHE A 449 -9.74 14.12 -13.04
C PHE A 449 -10.00 12.75 -12.33
N ARG A 450 -10.52 11.77 -13.04
CA ARG A 450 -10.78 10.41 -12.51
C ARG A 450 -9.54 9.59 -12.21
N PHE A 451 -8.35 10.08 -12.53
CA PHE A 451 -7.11 9.54 -11.97
C PHE A 451 -6.95 9.86 -10.47
N LEU A 452 -7.73 10.80 -9.94
CA LEU A 452 -7.90 11.03 -8.51
C LEU A 452 -9.14 10.31 -8.01
N LEU A 453 -9.07 9.75 -6.81
CA LEU A 453 -10.28 9.31 -6.14
C LEU A 453 -11.00 10.48 -5.47
N PRO A 454 -12.33 10.46 -5.37
CA PRO A 454 -13.05 11.44 -4.57
C PRO A 454 -12.71 11.27 -3.09
N ILE A 455 -12.66 12.39 -2.36
CA ILE A 455 -12.64 12.35 -0.91
C ILE A 455 -13.96 11.71 -0.46
N PRO A 456 -13.93 10.74 0.48
CA PRO A 456 -15.14 10.06 0.92
C PRO A 456 -16.19 11.04 1.47
N ASN A 457 -17.45 10.81 1.14
CA ASN A 457 -18.53 11.68 1.61
C ASN A 457 -18.62 11.75 3.14
N SER A 458 -18.31 10.65 3.82
CA SER A 458 -18.22 10.63 5.29
C SER A 458 -17.21 11.64 5.85
N GLU A 459 -16.09 11.85 5.16
CA GLU A 459 -15.07 12.82 5.56
C GLU A 459 -15.51 14.27 5.28
N ILE A 460 -16.17 14.51 4.15
CA ILE A 460 -16.74 15.83 3.82
C ILE A 460 -17.79 16.22 4.87
N LEU A 461 -18.66 15.30 5.28
CA LEU A 461 -19.70 15.56 6.27
C LEU A 461 -19.13 15.74 7.70
N ALA A 462 -18.10 14.98 8.05
CA ALA A 462 -17.50 15.03 9.38
C ALA A 462 -16.51 16.19 9.58
N ASN A 463 -15.91 16.68 8.49
CA ASN A 463 -14.87 17.72 8.54
C ASN A 463 -15.23 18.91 7.65
N PRO A 464 -15.76 20.01 8.24
CA PRO A 464 -16.20 21.18 7.49
C PRO A 464 -15.03 21.93 6.78
N LYS A 465 -13.78 21.60 7.10
CA LYS A 465 -12.58 22.14 6.42
C LYS A 465 -12.14 21.30 5.22
N MET A 466 -12.74 20.12 5.02
CA MET A 466 -12.35 19.23 3.94
C MET A 466 -12.93 19.69 2.61
N VAL A 467 -12.07 19.81 1.61
CA VAL A 467 -12.44 20.22 0.25
C VAL A 467 -12.33 19.01 -0.68
N GLN A 468 -13.35 18.78 -1.49
CA GLN A 468 -13.41 17.70 -2.46
C GLN A 468 -12.36 17.89 -3.57
N ASN A 469 -11.95 16.79 -4.21
CA ASN A 469 -11.13 16.83 -5.40
C ASN A 469 -11.91 17.44 -6.60
N PRO A 470 -11.24 18.19 -7.47
CA PRO A 470 -11.87 18.79 -8.66
C PRO A 470 -12.56 17.72 -9.52
N GLY A 471 -13.71 18.09 -10.10
CA GLY A 471 -14.50 17.22 -10.97
C GLY A 471 -15.50 16.32 -10.25
N TYR A 472 -15.47 16.25 -8.90
CA TYR A 472 -16.46 15.58 -8.09
C TYR A 472 -17.38 16.59 -7.39
N THR A 473 -18.66 16.22 -7.27
CA THR A 473 -19.65 16.94 -6.45
C THR A 473 -19.80 16.29 -5.10
N ASN A 474 -20.07 17.08 -4.07
CA ASN A 474 -20.38 16.59 -2.73
C ASN A 474 -21.76 15.95 -2.69
#